data_677689018dd9986105f80e1bb8269bff
#
_entry.id   677689018dd9986105f80e1bb8269bff
#
_cell.length_a   1.000
_cell.length_b   1.000
_cell.length_c   1.000
_cell.angle_alpha   90.00
_cell.angle_beta   90.00
_cell.angle_gamma   90.00
#
_symmetry.space_group_name_H-M   'P 1'
#
loop_
_entity.id
_entity.type
_entity.pdbx_description
1 polymer ?
#
loop_
_entity_poly.entity_id
_entity_poly.type
_entity_poly.pdbx_seq_one_letter_code
_entity_poly.pdbx_strand_id
1 'polypeptide(L)'
;MKAIRRFLYPDFPLAELPRMAALAVIGAALAGAYGVVHDQITYTISPEYFTRLKFDQFAYARPSGESPRIFAGIIGFLATWWVGAMTAWILCRVSLFHEKRIAPLREMAPAFGIVFLVSFVIALGGYEWGRRRRGTGYDESWLDFTASLGVLDTPAFMTVAYIHNASYLGGVVGSILAIVYLARARGKRMAG
;
A
#
# COMPACT_ATOMS: atom_id res chain seq x y z
N MET A 1 17.07 19.72 -16.05
CA MET A 1 16.16 19.39 -17.17
C MET A 1 16.43 18.04 -17.84
N LYS A 2 17.68 17.65 -18.19
CA LYS A 2 17.99 16.34 -18.84
C LYS A 2 17.56 15.11 -18.00
N ALA A 3 17.71 15.15 -16.68
CA ALA A 3 17.35 14.03 -15.77
C ALA A 3 15.83 13.79 -15.71
N ILE A 4 15.02 14.84 -15.57
CA ILE A 4 13.55 14.74 -15.54
C ILE A 4 13.02 14.22 -16.87
N ARG A 5 13.55 14.72 -18.00
CA ARG A 5 13.19 14.23 -19.33
C ARG A 5 13.47 12.72 -19.48
N ARG A 6 14.62 12.24 -19.01
CA ARG A 6 15.01 10.82 -19.08
C ARG A 6 14.14 9.91 -18.17
N PHE A 7 13.61 10.46 -17.08
CA PHE A 7 12.67 9.76 -16.21
C PHE A 7 11.28 9.65 -16.84
N LEU A 8 10.78 10.73 -17.44
CA LEU A 8 9.44 10.80 -18.02
C LEU A 8 9.33 10.10 -19.39
N TYR A 9 10.39 10.17 -20.21
CA TYR A 9 10.39 9.47 -21.50
C TYR A 9 11.00 8.06 -21.36
N PRO A 10 10.36 7.03 -21.92
CA PRO A 10 10.79 5.63 -21.80
C PRO A 10 12.02 5.34 -22.68
N ASP A 11 13.18 5.86 -22.28
CA ASP A 11 14.47 5.52 -22.87
C ASP A 11 15.05 4.31 -22.10
N PHE A 12 14.51 3.13 -22.34
CA PHE A 12 14.98 1.87 -21.74
C PHE A 12 15.01 0.75 -22.80
N PRO A 13 15.89 -0.25 -22.63
CA PRO A 13 15.96 -1.38 -23.56
C PRO A 13 14.65 -2.17 -23.56
N LEU A 14 13.99 -2.31 -24.71
CA LEU A 14 12.76 -3.10 -24.84
C LEU A 14 12.93 -4.54 -24.36
N ALA A 15 14.15 -5.09 -24.41
CA ALA A 15 14.48 -6.41 -23.88
C ALA A 15 14.23 -6.55 -22.36
N GLU A 16 14.20 -5.45 -21.60
CA GLU A 16 13.92 -5.47 -20.15
C GLU A 16 12.40 -5.38 -19.83
N LEU A 17 11.56 -5.11 -20.83
CA LEU A 17 10.11 -4.97 -20.63
C LEU A 17 9.44 -6.24 -20.05
N PRO A 18 9.75 -7.46 -20.51
CA PRO A 18 9.18 -8.68 -19.91
C PRO A 18 9.53 -8.82 -18.44
N ARG A 19 10.76 -8.46 -18.05
CA ARG A 19 11.22 -8.51 -16.67
C ARG A 19 10.54 -7.43 -15.81
N MET A 20 10.34 -6.22 -16.35
CA MET A 20 9.56 -5.18 -15.68
C MET A 20 8.12 -5.64 -15.41
N ALA A 21 7.48 -6.24 -16.41
CA ALA A 21 6.12 -6.78 -16.28
C ALA A 21 6.05 -7.90 -15.23
N ALA A 22 7.00 -8.83 -15.24
CA ALA A 22 7.08 -9.90 -14.24
C ALA A 22 7.23 -9.34 -12.82
N LEU A 23 8.12 -8.36 -12.62
CA LEU A 23 8.30 -7.71 -11.32
C LEU A 23 7.07 -6.90 -10.89
N ALA A 24 6.35 -6.26 -11.83
CA ALA A 24 5.09 -5.60 -11.55
C ALA A 24 4.01 -6.59 -11.07
N VAL A 25 3.91 -7.77 -11.69
CA VAL A 25 2.99 -8.84 -11.26
C VAL A 25 3.38 -9.36 -9.87
N ILE A 26 4.66 -9.58 -9.61
CA ILE A 26 5.15 -9.98 -8.28
C ILE A 26 4.82 -8.90 -7.25
N GLY A 27 5.08 -7.62 -7.55
CA GLY A 27 4.73 -6.51 -6.68
C GLY A 27 3.24 -6.42 -6.40
N ALA A 28 2.40 -6.64 -7.41
CA ALA A 28 0.95 -6.71 -7.28
C ALA A 28 0.52 -7.85 -6.33
N ALA A 29 1.07 -9.05 -6.53
CA ALA A 29 0.75 -10.21 -5.70
C ALA A 29 1.15 -9.99 -4.23
N LEU A 30 2.36 -9.46 -3.99
CA LEU A 30 2.86 -9.17 -2.63
C LEU A 30 2.02 -8.09 -1.94
N ALA A 31 1.71 -6.99 -2.62
CA ALA A 31 0.89 -5.92 -2.05
C ALA A 31 -0.57 -6.38 -1.85
N GLY A 32 -1.12 -7.15 -2.78
CA GLY A 32 -2.44 -7.76 -2.63
C GLY A 32 -2.50 -8.69 -1.42
N ALA A 33 -1.50 -9.55 -1.22
CA ALA A 33 -1.40 -10.42 -0.05
C ALA A 33 -1.29 -9.62 1.26
N TYR A 34 -0.47 -8.55 1.28
CA TYR A 34 -0.40 -7.62 2.40
C TYR A 34 -1.78 -7.01 2.71
N GLY A 35 -2.50 -6.54 1.68
CA GLY A 35 -3.84 -5.98 1.84
C GLY A 35 -4.84 -6.98 2.42
N VAL A 36 -4.81 -8.24 1.96
CA VAL A 36 -5.63 -9.32 2.54
C VAL A 36 -5.36 -9.47 4.03
N VAL A 37 -4.10 -9.61 4.43
CA VAL A 37 -3.73 -9.77 5.85
C VAL A 37 -4.12 -8.55 6.68
N HIS A 38 -3.82 -7.36 6.16
CA HIS A 38 -4.17 -6.08 6.80
C HIS A 38 -5.69 -5.99 7.05
N ASP A 39 -6.51 -6.30 6.05
CA ASP A 39 -7.96 -6.21 6.17
C ASP A 39 -8.55 -7.32 7.04
N GLN A 40 -7.92 -8.50 7.13
CA GLN A 40 -8.31 -9.51 8.11
C GLN A 40 -8.09 -9.02 9.57
N ILE A 41 -6.97 -8.34 9.83
CA ILE A 41 -6.67 -7.77 11.14
C ILE A 41 -7.64 -6.64 11.47
N THR A 42 -7.82 -5.68 10.57
CA THR A 42 -8.68 -4.50 10.78
C THR A 42 -10.16 -4.87 10.83
N TYR A 43 -10.60 -5.88 10.09
CA TYR A 43 -11.95 -6.44 10.23
C TYR A 43 -12.21 -7.00 11.65
N THR A 44 -11.20 -7.57 12.28
CA THR A 44 -11.32 -8.06 13.67
C THR A 44 -11.49 -6.91 14.67
N ILE A 45 -10.90 -5.74 14.39
CA ILE A 45 -11.01 -4.54 15.24
C ILE A 45 -12.39 -3.89 15.08
N SER A 46 -12.86 -3.71 13.84
CA SER A 46 -14.18 -3.13 13.53
C SER A 46 -14.77 -3.76 12.28
N PRO A 47 -15.66 -4.76 12.41
CA PRO A 47 -16.46 -5.25 11.28
C PRO A 47 -17.32 -4.14 10.64
N GLU A 48 -17.76 -3.15 11.41
CA GLU A 48 -18.60 -2.05 10.92
C GLU A 48 -17.88 -1.16 9.92
N TYR A 49 -16.57 -0.96 10.04
CA TYR A 49 -15.79 -0.23 9.05
C TYR A 49 -15.91 -0.85 7.64
N PHE A 50 -16.03 -2.17 7.59
CA PHE A 50 -16.24 -2.89 6.32
C PHE A 50 -17.71 -2.91 5.95
N THR A 51 -18.60 -3.37 6.82
CA THR A 51 -20.01 -3.62 6.51
C THR A 51 -20.82 -2.35 6.31
N ARG A 52 -20.41 -1.22 6.90
CA ARG A 52 -21.09 0.08 6.80
C ARG A 52 -20.42 1.04 5.81
N LEU A 53 -19.20 0.76 5.34
CA LEU A 53 -18.46 1.66 4.46
C LEU A 53 -17.82 0.92 3.29
N LYS A 54 -16.87 0.00 3.56
CA LYS A 54 -16.07 -0.61 2.50
C LYS A 54 -16.88 -1.51 1.57
N PHE A 55 -17.85 -2.24 2.09
CA PHE A 55 -18.69 -3.13 1.27
C PHE A 55 -19.48 -2.39 0.21
N ASP A 56 -19.93 -1.17 0.50
CA ASP A 56 -20.64 -0.33 -0.47
C ASP A 56 -19.66 0.25 -1.50
N GLN A 57 -18.46 0.67 -1.07
CA GLN A 57 -17.42 1.16 -1.97
C GLN A 57 -16.95 0.09 -2.98
N PHE A 58 -16.98 -1.18 -2.60
CA PHE A 58 -16.54 -2.32 -3.41
C PHE A 58 -17.70 -3.26 -3.81
N ALA A 59 -18.96 -2.76 -3.83
CA ALA A 59 -20.14 -3.59 -4.11
C ALA A 59 -20.04 -4.36 -5.43
N TYR A 60 -19.37 -3.80 -6.43
CA TYR A 60 -19.14 -4.43 -7.74
C TYR A 60 -18.34 -5.73 -7.68
N ALA A 61 -17.54 -5.94 -6.63
CA ALA A 61 -16.68 -7.11 -6.46
C ALA A 61 -17.22 -8.08 -5.39
N ARG A 62 -18.45 -7.85 -4.89
CA ARG A 62 -19.03 -8.67 -3.81
C ARG A 62 -19.43 -10.04 -4.35
N PRO A 63 -18.84 -11.13 -3.84
CA PRO A 63 -19.21 -12.49 -4.23
C PRO A 63 -20.58 -12.87 -3.64
N SER A 64 -21.33 -13.69 -4.36
CA SER A 64 -22.63 -14.20 -3.90
C SER A 64 -22.41 -15.29 -2.85
N GLY A 65 -23.10 -15.18 -1.70
CA GLY A 65 -23.13 -16.25 -0.68
C GLY A 65 -21.87 -16.38 0.19
N GLU A 66 -20.85 -15.54 -0.02
CA GLU A 66 -19.60 -15.60 0.76
C GLU A 66 -19.71 -14.88 2.11
N SER A 67 -18.86 -15.29 3.05
CA SER A 67 -18.82 -14.65 4.36
C SER A 67 -18.28 -13.21 4.26
N PRO A 68 -18.76 -12.28 5.11
CA PRO A 68 -18.26 -10.91 5.15
C PRO A 68 -16.73 -10.82 5.29
N ARG A 69 -16.11 -11.77 5.97
CA ARG A 69 -14.67 -11.82 6.17
C ARG A 69 -13.91 -12.16 4.89
N ILE A 70 -14.45 -13.03 4.04
CA ILE A 70 -13.88 -13.32 2.71
C ILE A 70 -13.95 -12.06 1.84
N PHE A 71 -15.07 -11.36 1.86
CA PHE A 71 -15.21 -10.11 1.10
C PHE A 71 -14.24 -9.02 1.60
N ALA A 72 -14.02 -8.89 2.90
CA ALA A 72 -13.00 -7.99 3.43
C ALA A 72 -11.60 -8.33 2.86
N GLY A 73 -11.24 -9.61 2.78
CA GLY A 73 -9.97 -10.03 2.16
C GLY A 73 -9.88 -9.67 0.66
N ILE A 74 -10.96 -9.86 -0.10
CA ILE A 74 -11.04 -9.45 -1.51
C ILE A 74 -10.82 -7.93 -1.64
N ILE A 75 -11.45 -7.14 -0.78
CA ILE A 75 -11.27 -5.68 -0.74
C ILE A 75 -9.82 -5.33 -0.48
N GLY A 76 -9.18 -5.95 0.52
CA GLY A 76 -7.78 -5.73 0.83
C GLY A 76 -6.86 -5.98 -0.37
N PHE A 77 -7.09 -7.07 -1.11
CA PHE A 77 -6.37 -7.35 -2.35
C PHE A 77 -6.61 -6.25 -3.39
N LEU A 78 -7.88 -5.93 -3.68
CA LEU A 78 -8.26 -4.96 -4.71
C LEU A 78 -7.79 -3.54 -4.40
N ALA A 79 -7.72 -3.17 -3.13
CA ALA A 79 -7.25 -1.85 -2.69
C ALA A 79 -5.72 -1.67 -2.84
N THR A 80 -4.93 -2.74 -2.90
CA THR A 80 -3.47 -2.65 -2.74
C THR A 80 -2.66 -3.20 -3.91
N TRP A 81 -3.15 -4.17 -4.69
CA TRP A 81 -2.38 -4.82 -5.76
C TRP A 81 -1.78 -3.84 -6.77
N TRP A 82 -2.54 -2.83 -7.19
CA TRP A 82 -2.10 -1.83 -8.17
C TRP A 82 -1.00 -0.92 -7.63
N VAL A 83 -1.01 -0.63 -6.32
CA VAL A 83 0.06 0.12 -5.64
C VAL A 83 1.37 -0.67 -5.71
N GLY A 84 1.31 -1.98 -5.45
CA GLY A 84 2.47 -2.86 -5.57
C GLY A 84 3.01 -2.94 -7.00
N ALA A 85 2.12 -3.05 -8.00
CA ALA A 85 2.50 -3.04 -9.41
C ALA A 85 3.20 -1.72 -9.80
N MET A 86 2.64 -0.58 -9.41
CA MET A 86 3.22 0.74 -9.67
C MET A 86 4.57 0.91 -8.97
N THR A 87 4.67 0.54 -7.70
CA THR A 87 5.93 0.61 -6.96
C THR A 87 7.01 -0.23 -7.63
N ALA A 88 6.71 -1.47 -8.01
CA ALA A 88 7.63 -2.34 -8.72
C ALA A 88 8.09 -1.73 -10.05
N TRP A 89 7.14 -1.17 -10.82
CA TRP A 89 7.43 -0.48 -12.07
C TRP A 89 8.38 0.69 -11.87
N ILE A 90 8.11 1.54 -10.88
CA ILE A 90 8.96 2.70 -10.54
C ILE A 90 10.37 2.25 -10.13
N LEU A 91 10.49 1.21 -9.28
CA LEU A 91 11.78 0.68 -8.86
C LEU A 91 12.58 0.12 -10.06
N CYS A 92 11.92 -0.54 -11.01
CA CYS A 92 12.55 -0.94 -12.26
C CYS A 92 13.06 0.26 -13.06
N ARG A 93 12.25 1.34 -13.16
CA ARG A 93 12.65 2.58 -13.84
C ARG A 93 13.87 3.24 -13.16
N VAL A 94 13.89 3.28 -11.83
CA VAL A 94 15.04 3.79 -11.05
C VAL A 94 16.29 2.96 -11.34
N SER A 95 16.17 1.64 -11.41
CA SER A 95 17.27 0.77 -11.79
C SER A 95 17.85 1.10 -13.17
N LEU A 96 16.97 1.25 -14.16
CA LEU A 96 17.35 1.53 -15.55
C LEU A 96 17.89 2.94 -15.77
N PHE A 97 17.65 3.86 -14.83
CA PHE A 97 18.22 5.20 -14.86
C PHE A 97 19.74 5.20 -14.65
N HIS A 98 20.24 4.29 -13.82
CA HIS A 98 21.67 4.17 -13.49
C HIS A 98 22.42 3.19 -14.41
N GLU A 99 21.77 2.09 -14.75
CA GLU A 99 22.33 1.05 -15.60
C GLU A 99 21.31 0.62 -16.67
N LYS A 100 21.77 0.07 -17.80
CA LYS A 100 20.89 -0.43 -18.87
C LYS A 100 20.20 -1.77 -18.52
N ARG A 101 20.23 -2.19 -17.25
CA ARG A 101 19.64 -3.44 -16.76
C ARG A 101 18.93 -3.22 -15.43
N ILE A 102 17.82 -3.95 -15.25
CA ILE A 102 17.09 -3.95 -13.98
C ILE A 102 17.97 -4.54 -12.87
N ALA A 103 17.84 -3.98 -11.67
CA ALA A 103 18.51 -4.47 -10.47
C ALA A 103 18.25 -5.97 -10.23
N PRO A 104 19.23 -6.73 -9.79
CA PRO A 104 19.02 -8.13 -9.41
C PRO A 104 18.08 -8.23 -8.20
N LEU A 105 17.46 -9.41 -8.01
CA LEU A 105 16.50 -9.64 -6.94
C LEU A 105 17.05 -9.31 -5.55
N ARG A 106 18.33 -9.58 -5.31
CA ARG A 106 19.03 -9.25 -4.05
C ARG A 106 19.01 -7.75 -3.69
N GLU A 107 18.80 -6.85 -4.66
CA GLU A 107 18.67 -5.41 -4.46
C GLU A 107 17.20 -4.97 -4.46
N MET A 108 16.36 -5.64 -5.25
CA MET A 108 14.94 -5.36 -5.32
C MET A 108 14.17 -5.85 -4.08
N ALA A 109 14.51 -7.03 -3.55
CA ALA A 109 13.82 -7.60 -2.40
C ALA A 109 13.91 -6.71 -1.14
N PRO A 110 15.09 -6.17 -0.75
CA PRO A 110 15.15 -5.19 0.35
C PRO A 110 14.33 -3.92 0.09
N ALA A 111 14.29 -3.44 -1.17
CA ALA A 111 13.47 -2.27 -1.51
C ALA A 111 11.97 -2.54 -1.27
N PHE A 112 11.46 -3.70 -1.67
CA PHE A 112 10.09 -4.11 -1.31
C PHE A 112 9.91 -4.27 0.19
N GLY A 113 10.88 -4.89 0.87
CA GLY A 113 10.87 -5.03 2.33
C GLY A 113 10.73 -3.70 3.06
N ILE A 114 11.42 -2.64 2.58
CA ILE A 114 11.30 -1.27 3.12
C ILE A 114 9.86 -0.78 3.00
N VAL A 115 9.21 -0.94 1.83
CA VAL A 115 7.82 -0.49 1.63
C VAL A 115 6.87 -1.14 2.63
N PHE A 116 6.92 -2.48 2.76
CA PHE A 116 6.04 -3.20 3.66
C PHE A 116 6.32 -2.89 5.13
N LEU A 117 7.59 -2.85 5.53
CA LEU A 117 7.97 -2.55 6.91
C LEU A 117 7.52 -1.14 7.31
N VAL A 118 7.75 -0.14 6.46
CA VAL A 118 7.35 1.24 6.74
C VAL A 118 5.82 1.36 6.78
N SER A 119 5.09 0.74 5.83
CA SER A 119 3.63 0.70 5.86
C SER A 119 3.11 0.10 7.16
N PHE A 120 3.67 -1.02 7.58
CA PHE A 120 3.27 -1.71 8.80
C PHE A 120 3.55 -0.88 10.06
N VAL A 121 4.75 -0.32 10.18
CA VAL A 121 5.14 0.50 11.35
C VAL A 121 4.27 1.76 11.46
N ILE A 122 4.00 2.43 10.35
CA ILE A 122 3.12 3.61 10.35
C ILE A 122 1.67 3.21 10.63
N ALA A 123 1.20 2.06 10.15
CA ALA A 123 -0.13 1.52 10.50
C ALA A 123 -0.27 1.23 12.00
N LEU A 124 0.78 0.71 12.66
CA LEU A 124 0.81 0.56 14.12
C LEU A 124 0.69 1.92 14.83
N GLY A 125 1.34 2.95 14.29
CA GLY A 125 1.17 4.33 14.76
C GLY A 125 -0.28 4.81 14.63
N GLY A 126 -0.96 4.47 13.52
CA GLY A 126 -2.39 4.74 13.31
C GLY A 126 -3.28 4.02 14.32
N TYR A 127 -2.97 2.74 14.63
CA TYR A 127 -3.68 1.99 15.67
C TYR A 127 -3.53 2.64 17.04
N GLU A 128 -2.31 2.99 17.44
CA GLU A 128 -2.04 3.61 18.74
C GLU A 128 -2.70 5.00 18.84
N TRP A 129 -2.67 5.77 17.75
CA TRP A 129 -3.38 7.05 17.68
C TRP A 129 -4.90 6.86 17.85
N GLY A 130 -5.51 5.93 17.11
CA GLY A 130 -6.94 5.62 17.22
C GLY A 130 -7.32 5.18 18.62
N ARG A 131 -6.49 4.36 19.26
CA ARG A 131 -6.69 3.89 20.64
C ARG A 131 -6.69 5.04 21.65
N ARG A 132 -5.78 5.99 21.50
CA ARG A 132 -5.69 7.18 22.38
C ARG A 132 -6.89 8.13 22.18
N ARG A 133 -7.35 8.27 20.93
CA ARG A 133 -8.50 9.13 20.62
C ARG A 133 -9.81 8.66 21.23
N ARG A 134 -9.94 7.40 21.61
CA ARG A 134 -11.12 6.88 22.33
C ARG A 134 -11.43 7.66 23.61
N GLY A 135 -10.42 8.18 24.31
CA GLY A 135 -10.56 8.93 25.55
C GLY A 135 -10.71 10.45 25.38
N THR A 136 -10.42 11.01 24.20
CA THR A 136 -10.42 12.46 23.95
C THR A 136 -11.58 12.94 23.08
N GLY A 137 -12.39 12.02 22.55
CA GLY A 137 -13.51 12.32 21.65
C GLY A 137 -13.06 12.53 20.18
N TYR A 138 -14.05 12.74 19.33
CA TYR A 138 -13.91 12.95 17.88
C TYR A 138 -14.54 14.28 17.49
N ASP A 139 -14.08 14.85 16.37
CA ASP A 139 -14.65 16.07 15.82
C ASP A 139 -16.08 15.82 15.34
N GLU A 140 -16.94 16.84 15.40
CA GLU A 140 -18.36 16.75 15.03
C GLU A 140 -18.56 16.11 13.64
N SER A 141 -17.76 16.53 12.66
CA SER A 141 -17.83 15.98 11.30
C SER A 141 -17.65 14.45 11.24
N TRP A 142 -16.80 13.89 12.10
CA TRP A 142 -16.60 12.44 12.18
C TRP A 142 -17.77 11.76 12.91
N LEU A 143 -18.34 12.40 13.93
CA LEU A 143 -19.50 11.88 14.63
C LEU A 143 -20.72 11.85 13.69
N ASP A 144 -20.95 12.91 12.94
CA ASP A 144 -22.04 13.00 11.96
C ASP A 144 -21.85 11.97 10.84
N PHE A 145 -20.63 11.81 10.35
CA PHE A 145 -20.32 10.81 9.32
C PHE A 145 -20.59 9.38 9.81
N THR A 146 -20.10 9.00 10.99
CA THR A 146 -20.35 7.67 11.53
C THR A 146 -21.81 7.43 11.88
N ALA A 147 -22.52 8.45 12.36
CA ALA A 147 -23.96 8.40 12.60
C ALA A 147 -24.75 8.20 11.30
N SER A 148 -24.38 8.90 10.23
CA SER A 148 -25.02 8.76 8.90
C SER A 148 -24.89 7.36 8.31
N LEU A 149 -23.81 6.64 8.65
CA LEU A 149 -23.57 5.24 8.26
C LEU A 149 -24.25 4.23 9.21
N GLY A 150 -24.86 4.69 10.30
CA GLY A 150 -25.44 3.83 11.33
C GLY A 150 -24.41 2.98 12.08
N VAL A 151 -23.20 3.52 12.30
CA VAL A 151 -22.14 2.87 13.08
C VAL A 151 -22.50 2.90 14.56
N LEU A 152 -22.40 1.75 15.23
CA LEU A 152 -22.69 1.59 16.66
C LEU A 152 -21.44 1.75 17.53
N ASP A 153 -20.28 1.23 17.07
CA ASP A 153 -18.98 1.37 17.75
C ASP A 153 -18.08 2.36 17.01
N THR A 154 -18.40 3.65 17.13
CA THR A 154 -17.61 4.75 16.55
C THR A 154 -16.12 4.68 16.95
N PRO A 155 -15.73 4.41 18.21
CA PRO A 155 -14.33 4.25 18.59
C PRO A 155 -13.58 3.16 17.83
N ALA A 156 -14.16 1.99 17.63
CA ALA A 156 -13.54 0.91 16.87
C ALA A 156 -13.45 1.26 15.37
N PHE A 157 -14.56 1.80 14.81
CA PHE A 157 -14.60 2.26 13.42
C PHE A 157 -13.50 3.29 13.12
N MET A 158 -13.39 4.32 13.95
CA MET A 158 -12.38 5.37 13.80
C MET A 158 -10.95 4.85 13.98
N THR A 159 -10.75 3.89 14.89
CA THR A 159 -9.44 3.23 15.04
C THR A 159 -9.01 2.57 13.71
N VAL A 160 -9.92 1.85 13.05
CA VAL A 160 -9.65 1.23 11.75
C VAL A 160 -9.42 2.29 10.65
N ALA A 161 -10.19 3.38 10.64
CA ALA A 161 -9.97 4.49 9.71
C ALA A 161 -8.56 5.08 9.84
N TYR A 162 -8.08 5.29 11.08
CA TYR A 162 -6.71 5.77 11.32
C TYR A 162 -5.65 4.76 10.87
N ILE A 163 -5.84 3.45 11.10
CA ILE A 163 -4.92 2.41 10.64
C ILE A 163 -4.81 2.45 9.11
N HIS A 164 -5.93 2.49 8.39
CA HIS A 164 -5.95 2.53 6.93
C HIS A 164 -5.25 3.78 6.38
N ASN A 165 -5.59 4.97 6.88
CA ASN A 165 -4.96 6.21 6.45
C ASN A 165 -3.45 6.20 6.73
N ALA A 166 -3.03 5.72 7.89
CA ALA A 166 -1.64 5.58 8.27
C ALA A 166 -0.91 4.56 7.37
N SER A 167 -1.54 3.43 7.05
CA SER A 167 -0.97 2.42 6.13
C SER A 167 -0.77 2.98 4.73
N TYR A 168 -1.71 3.75 4.19
CA TYR A 168 -1.56 4.41 2.89
C TYR A 168 -0.41 5.43 2.90
N LEU A 169 -0.32 6.28 3.93
CA LEU A 169 0.81 7.18 4.10
C LEU A 169 2.13 6.40 4.19
N GLY A 170 2.14 5.30 4.94
CA GLY A 170 3.27 4.40 5.07
C GLY A 170 3.72 3.81 3.74
N GLY A 171 2.78 3.44 2.88
CA GLY A 171 3.05 2.95 1.52
C GLY A 171 3.76 4.00 0.66
N VAL A 172 3.31 5.24 0.72
CA VAL A 172 3.95 6.37 0.01
C VAL A 172 5.36 6.65 0.55
N VAL A 173 5.50 6.81 1.86
CA VAL A 173 6.80 7.06 2.50
C VAL A 173 7.76 5.89 2.26
N GLY A 174 7.29 4.66 2.42
CA GLY A 174 8.06 3.45 2.16
C GLY A 174 8.54 3.37 0.71
N SER A 175 7.69 3.73 -0.26
CA SER A 175 8.06 3.76 -1.68
C SER A 175 9.15 4.80 -1.95
N ILE A 176 9.07 6.00 -1.35
CA ILE A 176 10.12 7.02 -1.47
C ILE A 176 11.45 6.50 -0.88
N LEU A 177 11.40 5.90 0.30
CA LEU A 177 12.61 5.34 0.94
C LEU A 177 13.21 4.18 0.12
N ALA A 178 12.39 3.33 -0.47
CA ALA A 178 12.82 2.24 -1.35
C ALA A 178 13.50 2.77 -2.61
N ILE A 179 12.96 3.84 -3.21
CA ILE A 179 13.57 4.54 -4.36
C ILE A 179 14.95 5.08 -3.98
N VAL A 180 15.05 5.79 -2.85
CA VAL A 180 16.32 6.35 -2.36
C VAL A 180 17.34 5.25 -2.07
N TYR A 181 16.91 4.17 -1.42
CA TYR A 181 17.75 2.99 -1.16
C TYR A 181 18.32 2.42 -2.46
N LEU A 182 17.47 2.13 -3.43
CA LEU A 182 17.87 1.51 -4.69
C LEU A 182 18.77 2.44 -5.52
N ALA A 183 18.46 3.73 -5.59
CA ALA A 183 19.28 4.72 -6.29
C ALA A 183 20.70 4.81 -5.69
N ARG A 184 20.82 4.81 -4.34
CA ARG A 184 22.12 4.83 -3.66
C ARG A 184 22.91 3.54 -3.87
N ALA A 185 22.23 2.38 -3.80
CA ALA A 185 22.87 1.09 -4.03
C ALA A 185 23.47 0.99 -5.44
N ARG A 186 22.75 1.52 -6.45
CA ARG A 186 23.19 1.52 -7.84
C ARG A 186 24.28 2.58 -8.11
N GLY A 187 24.15 3.77 -7.52
CA GLY A 187 25.12 4.85 -7.69
C GLY A 187 26.52 4.49 -7.14
N LYS A 188 26.60 3.79 -6.02
CA LYS A 188 27.89 3.35 -5.44
C LYS A 188 28.65 2.35 -6.33
N ARG A 189 27.95 1.50 -7.08
CA ARG A 189 28.58 0.54 -8.00
C ARG A 189 29.19 1.16 -9.25
N MET A 190 28.71 2.35 -9.64
CA MET A 190 29.24 3.07 -10.80
C MET A 190 30.46 3.93 -10.46
N ALA A 191 30.70 4.17 -9.16
CA ALA A 191 31.81 4.99 -8.67
C ALA A 191 33.03 4.16 -8.20
N GLY A 192 32.92 2.85 -8.09
CA GLY A 192 34.00 1.91 -7.76
C GLY A 192 34.30 0.96 -8.91
#